data_056573ddb7a0fc12de78dfa5b999bd3c
#
_entry.id   056573ddb7a0fc12de78dfa5b999bd3c
#
_cell.length_a   1.000
_cell.length_b   1.000
_cell.length_c   1.000
_cell.angle_alpha   90.00
_cell.angle_beta   90.00
_cell.angle_gamma   90.00
#
_symmetry.space_group_name_H-M   'P 1'
#
loop_
_entity.id
_entity.type
_entity.pdbx_description
1 polymer ?
#
loop_
_entity_poly.entity_id
_entity_poly.type
_entity_poly.pdbx_seq_one_letter_code
_entity_poly.pdbx_strand_id
1 'polypeptide(L)'
;MTRKRWWLVVVAAIALAWFGARWWTQHIDNADGTKLEEFGPYRPGMSLRQGFDSLPNGEKVGLEVLPANPPAWLARWQLLAQTRGTLDISYFIVRDDVFGAAFLGNVVHKAKQGVRVRLLFDAQGTSLSKSIRGNDYLDALANTRNIELKLYRPLINRYLEAFANLNPVAAVASEHDKILVSDSRRGMIGGRNISAEYFAHGADMPNAFRDIDITLEGRKAAKALTRAFEAQYESDGARRLPPESVDLVETSPELLLAYRAMDAWLKGEPVAQDVVQEIERRQLPWLTELAKHPKLRGIARKADSHVVHAEARLLDSRTRLQAKVDAIGEALVRLTRSAREHVLIQSPYLVLSEDGVRVLEEAGRRGVRLTILTNSPLSSDNALSQAFFQEQWPELLARVPGLRIFVSGETRTLHSKLMIFDDRVTVVGTYNLDPISMAINSEIMAAVWSEEFARTAASQPRWLMNIGAPTVYEYRIRRDAQGKPLRGADGKPLIAFGPRQHSSPESWKQVEVYWKLLQAADQLPGFSPIF
;
A
#
# COMPACT_ATOMS: atom_id res chain seq x y z
N MET A 1 -35.90 32.87 -26.41
CA MET A 1 -35.92 32.52 -24.98
C MET A 1 -35.13 33.57 -24.20
N THR A 2 -35.74 34.18 -23.20
CA THR A 2 -35.08 35.21 -22.41
C THR A 2 -33.92 34.60 -21.58
N ARG A 3 -32.85 35.35 -21.34
CA ARG A 3 -31.67 34.94 -20.55
C ARG A 3 -32.03 34.24 -19.23
N LYS A 4 -33.11 34.64 -18.55
CA LYS A 4 -33.65 33.99 -17.34
C LYS A 4 -34.15 32.55 -17.57
N ARG A 5 -34.77 32.26 -18.72
CA ARG A 5 -35.24 30.90 -19.01
C ARG A 5 -34.08 29.95 -19.32
N TRP A 6 -33.00 30.48 -19.89
CA TRP A 6 -31.79 29.68 -20.17
C TRP A 6 -31.10 29.24 -18.89
N TRP A 7 -30.99 30.12 -17.87
CA TRP A 7 -30.45 29.77 -16.56
C TRP A 7 -31.29 28.71 -15.84
N LEU A 8 -32.60 28.74 -15.92
CA LEU A 8 -33.48 27.71 -15.36
C LEU A 8 -33.26 26.35 -16.03
N VAL A 9 -33.04 26.30 -17.32
CA VAL A 9 -32.74 25.07 -18.07
C VAL A 9 -31.36 24.51 -17.65
N VAL A 10 -30.36 25.38 -17.52
CA VAL A 10 -29.01 24.97 -17.08
C VAL A 10 -29.07 24.44 -15.63
N VAL A 11 -29.75 25.14 -14.73
CA VAL A 11 -29.90 24.69 -13.33
C VAL A 11 -30.67 23.37 -13.25
N ALA A 12 -31.73 23.22 -14.03
CA ALA A 12 -32.48 21.95 -14.10
C ALA A 12 -31.63 20.81 -14.66
N ALA A 13 -30.82 21.07 -15.70
CA ALA A 13 -29.89 20.08 -16.26
C ALA A 13 -28.79 19.66 -15.25
N ILE A 14 -28.23 20.61 -14.51
CA ILE A 14 -27.27 20.34 -13.45
C ILE A 14 -27.92 19.52 -12.33
N ALA A 15 -29.14 19.91 -11.90
CA ALA A 15 -29.87 19.17 -10.86
C ALA A 15 -30.20 17.73 -11.33
N LEU A 16 -30.64 17.53 -12.55
CA LEU A 16 -30.90 16.20 -13.12
C LEU A 16 -29.64 15.38 -13.25
N ALA A 17 -28.52 15.99 -13.67
CA ALA A 17 -27.22 15.32 -13.71
C ALA A 17 -26.74 14.93 -12.30
N TRP A 18 -26.95 15.81 -11.32
CA TRP A 18 -26.60 15.53 -9.91
C TRP A 18 -27.49 14.42 -9.33
N PHE A 19 -28.81 14.46 -9.54
CA PHE A 19 -29.72 13.39 -9.11
C PHE A 19 -29.41 12.07 -9.79
N GLY A 20 -29.11 12.08 -11.10
CA GLY A 20 -28.72 10.88 -11.83
C GLY A 20 -27.41 10.29 -11.33
N ALA A 21 -26.39 11.13 -11.11
CA ALA A 21 -25.11 10.70 -10.54
C ALA A 21 -25.29 10.14 -9.12
N ARG A 22 -26.09 10.81 -8.26
CA ARG A 22 -26.38 10.34 -6.90
C ARG A 22 -27.17 9.04 -6.90
N TRP A 23 -28.16 8.88 -7.76
CA TRP A 23 -28.89 7.62 -7.92
C TRP A 23 -27.95 6.49 -8.34
N TRP A 24 -27.06 6.75 -9.32
CA TRP A 24 -26.07 5.79 -9.78
C TRP A 24 -25.14 5.36 -8.66
N THR A 25 -24.58 6.30 -7.89
CA THR A 25 -23.63 5.97 -6.82
C THR A 25 -24.26 5.25 -5.64
N GLN A 26 -25.56 5.45 -5.38
CA GLN A 26 -26.29 4.72 -4.33
C GLN A 26 -26.54 3.25 -4.68
N HIS A 27 -26.44 2.87 -5.96
CA HIS A 27 -26.61 1.49 -6.44
C HIS A 27 -25.29 0.79 -6.70
N ILE A 28 -24.14 1.45 -6.42
CA ILE A 28 -22.84 0.79 -6.41
C ILE A 28 -22.74 -0.04 -5.13
N ASP A 29 -22.64 -1.35 -5.28
CA ASP A 29 -22.47 -2.25 -4.15
C ASP A 29 -21.05 -2.13 -3.60
N ASN A 30 -20.94 -1.71 -2.34
CA ASN A 30 -19.68 -1.66 -1.61
C ASN A 30 -19.68 -2.85 -0.65
N ALA A 31 -19.11 -3.96 -1.09
CA ALA A 31 -19.02 -5.15 -0.27
C ALA A 31 -18.18 -4.89 0.99
N ASP A 32 -18.67 -5.32 2.14
CA ASP A 32 -17.94 -5.25 3.41
C ASP A 32 -16.81 -6.30 3.42
N GLY A 33 -15.64 -5.93 3.94
CA GLY A 33 -14.57 -6.85 4.27
C GLY A 33 -14.84 -7.62 5.56
N THR A 34 -13.81 -7.84 6.35
CA THR A 34 -13.92 -8.43 7.69
C THR A 34 -14.86 -7.60 8.56
N LYS A 35 -15.89 -8.22 9.14
CA LYS A 35 -16.87 -7.54 9.98
C LYS A 35 -16.46 -7.57 11.44
N LEU A 36 -16.84 -6.55 12.21
CA LEU A 36 -16.54 -6.51 13.65
C LEU A 36 -17.20 -7.65 14.43
N GLU A 37 -18.34 -8.16 13.96
CA GLU A 37 -19.02 -9.33 14.55
C GLU A 37 -18.22 -10.65 14.42
N GLU A 38 -17.27 -10.72 13.49
CA GLU A 38 -16.36 -11.84 13.34
C GLU A 38 -15.25 -11.87 14.41
N PHE A 39 -15.07 -10.76 15.11
CA PHE A 39 -14.11 -10.65 16.20
C PHE A 39 -14.65 -11.32 17.46
N GLY A 40 -13.80 -12.04 18.14
CA GLY A 40 -14.10 -12.52 19.49
C GLY A 40 -14.28 -11.37 20.48
N PRO A 41 -14.84 -11.65 21.68
CA PRO A 41 -15.06 -10.62 22.70
C PRO A 41 -13.74 -9.99 23.13
N TYR A 42 -13.72 -8.64 23.21
CA TYR A 42 -12.61 -7.89 23.79
C TYR A 42 -12.96 -7.47 25.23
N ARG A 43 -12.00 -7.61 26.13
CA ARG A 43 -12.10 -7.16 27.52
C ARG A 43 -10.84 -6.37 27.90
N PRO A 44 -10.96 -5.24 28.62
CA PRO A 44 -9.80 -4.53 29.16
C PRO A 44 -8.91 -5.47 29.98
N GLY A 45 -7.60 -5.37 29.81
CA GLY A 45 -6.63 -6.21 30.53
C GLY A 45 -6.27 -7.52 29.87
N MET A 46 -6.84 -7.87 28.73
CA MET A 46 -6.42 -9.06 27.95
C MET A 46 -4.91 -9.09 27.71
N SER A 47 -4.34 -10.28 27.76
CA SER A 47 -2.96 -10.52 27.31
C SER A 47 -2.86 -10.36 25.78
N LEU A 48 -1.62 -10.16 25.27
CA LEU A 48 -1.41 -10.06 23.83
C LEU A 48 -1.90 -11.33 23.09
N ARG A 49 -1.73 -12.51 23.69
CA ARG A 49 -2.26 -13.77 23.12
C ARG A 49 -3.78 -13.74 23.00
N GLN A 50 -4.48 -13.34 24.04
CA GLN A 50 -5.94 -13.22 24.02
C GLN A 50 -6.42 -12.16 23.02
N GLY A 51 -5.71 -11.02 22.93
CA GLY A 51 -5.98 -10.00 21.92
C GLY A 51 -5.83 -10.55 20.51
N PHE A 52 -4.76 -11.28 20.24
CA PHE A 52 -4.55 -11.95 18.95
C PHE A 52 -5.62 -13.02 18.66
N ASP A 53 -5.97 -13.84 19.64
CA ASP A 53 -6.98 -14.89 19.49
C ASP A 53 -8.40 -14.33 19.24
N SER A 54 -8.66 -13.10 19.63
CA SER A 54 -9.92 -12.42 19.34
C SER A 54 -10.05 -11.95 17.88
N LEU A 55 -8.97 -12.00 17.08
CA LEU A 55 -9.00 -11.67 15.67
C LEU A 55 -9.57 -12.84 14.85
N PRO A 56 -10.33 -12.58 13.77
CA PRO A 56 -10.94 -13.62 12.95
C PRO A 56 -9.95 -14.37 12.06
N ASN A 57 -10.43 -15.42 11.39
CA ASN A 57 -9.76 -16.13 10.29
C ASN A 57 -8.38 -16.75 10.63
N GLY A 58 -8.22 -17.34 11.83
CA GLY A 58 -6.97 -17.97 12.22
C GLY A 58 -6.66 -19.29 11.51
N GLU A 59 -5.41 -19.44 11.04
CA GLU A 59 -4.87 -20.67 10.48
C GLU A 59 -3.35 -20.76 10.73
N LYS A 60 -2.83 -21.97 10.93
CA LYS A 60 -1.38 -22.21 10.90
C LYS A 60 -0.92 -22.39 9.46
N VAL A 61 0.00 -21.53 9.00
CA VAL A 61 0.45 -21.44 7.61
C VAL A 61 1.98 -21.39 7.52
N GLY A 62 2.52 -21.75 6.37
CA GLY A 62 3.91 -21.44 6.03
C GLY A 62 4.00 -19.98 5.57
N LEU A 63 4.98 -19.25 6.10
CA LEU A 63 5.16 -17.82 5.89
C LEU A 63 6.62 -17.52 5.57
N GLU A 64 6.87 -16.64 4.62
CA GLU A 64 8.17 -16.06 4.37
C GLU A 64 8.07 -14.53 4.41
N VAL A 65 9.02 -13.88 5.07
CA VAL A 65 9.13 -12.41 5.12
C VAL A 65 10.10 -11.94 4.06
N LEU A 66 9.71 -10.95 3.28
CA LEU A 66 10.48 -10.42 2.16
C LEU A 66 10.81 -8.92 2.36
N PRO A 67 11.76 -8.58 3.24
CA PRO A 67 12.11 -7.19 3.55
C PRO A 67 13.02 -6.55 2.49
N ALA A 68 13.68 -7.34 1.65
CA ALA A 68 14.58 -6.86 0.61
C ALA A 68 13.94 -6.89 -0.78
N ASN A 69 14.24 -5.88 -1.61
CA ASN A 69 13.60 -5.69 -2.92
C ASN A 69 13.88 -6.82 -3.93
N PRO A 70 15.15 -7.21 -4.22
CA PRO A 70 15.40 -8.27 -5.19
C PRO A 70 14.82 -9.64 -4.80
N PRO A 71 14.92 -10.12 -3.54
CA PRO A 71 14.22 -11.33 -3.11
C PRO A 71 12.70 -11.24 -3.25
N ALA A 72 12.09 -10.09 -2.94
CA ALA A 72 10.65 -9.90 -3.10
C ALA A 72 10.20 -9.98 -4.58
N TRP A 73 11.04 -9.52 -5.52
CA TRP A 73 10.81 -9.71 -6.96
C TRP A 73 10.90 -11.18 -7.34
N LEU A 74 11.97 -11.86 -6.91
CA LEU A 74 12.17 -13.26 -7.20
C LEU A 74 11.04 -14.14 -6.65
N ALA A 75 10.56 -13.87 -5.45
CA ALA A 75 9.44 -14.62 -4.85
C ALA A 75 8.16 -14.53 -5.71
N ARG A 76 7.85 -13.33 -6.29
CA ARG A 76 6.75 -13.17 -7.26
C ARG A 76 7.00 -14.02 -8.51
N TRP A 77 8.21 -13.98 -9.04
CA TRP A 77 8.59 -14.74 -10.21
C TRP A 77 8.43 -16.24 -10.01
N GLN A 78 8.88 -16.75 -8.87
CA GLN A 78 8.75 -18.15 -8.49
C GLN A 78 7.29 -18.56 -8.26
N LEU A 79 6.48 -17.71 -7.63
CA LEU A 79 5.07 -17.98 -7.40
C LEU A 79 4.32 -18.09 -8.74
N LEU A 80 4.56 -17.17 -9.68
CA LEU A 80 4.02 -17.24 -11.04
C LEU A 80 4.50 -18.51 -11.77
N ALA A 81 5.79 -18.81 -11.73
CA ALA A 81 6.36 -19.99 -12.38
C ALA A 81 5.70 -21.30 -11.90
N GLN A 82 5.35 -21.39 -10.61
CA GLN A 82 4.76 -22.56 -10.00
C GLN A 82 3.25 -22.68 -10.22
N THR A 83 2.56 -21.61 -10.66
CA THR A 83 1.12 -21.61 -10.91
C THR A 83 0.75 -22.54 -12.07
N ARG A 84 -0.31 -23.33 -11.90
CA ARG A 84 -0.76 -24.32 -12.90
C ARG A 84 -2.22 -24.14 -13.34
N GLY A 85 -3.10 -23.66 -12.45
CA GLY A 85 -4.55 -23.63 -12.71
C GLY A 85 -5.13 -22.23 -12.72
N THR A 86 -4.99 -21.50 -11.63
CA THR A 86 -5.63 -20.20 -11.43
C THR A 86 -4.68 -19.16 -10.86
N LEU A 87 -4.85 -17.92 -11.27
CA LEU A 87 -4.06 -16.79 -10.81
C LEU A 87 -4.95 -15.57 -10.65
N ASP A 88 -5.06 -15.07 -9.41
CA ASP A 88 -5.78 -13.86 -9.08
C ASP A 88 -4.77 -12.79 -8.66
N ILE A 89 -4.83 -11.63 -9.30
CA ILE A 89 -3.87 -10.54 -9.09
C ILE A 89 -4.59 -9.21 -8.92
N SER A 90 -4.31 -8.51 -7.83
CA SER A 90 -4.73 -7.13 -7.62
C SER A 90 -3.52 -6.24 -7.31
N TYR A 91 -3.42 -5.09 -7.98
CA TYR A 91 -2.41 -4.06 -7.72
C TYR A 91 -2.97 -2.66 -7.92
N PHE A 92 -2.54 -1.76 -7.03
CA PHE A 92 -2.83 -0.33 -7.16
C PHE A 92 -2.04 0.28 -8.32
N ILE A 93 -0.72 0.01 -8.43
CA ILE A 93 0.15 0.55 -9.49
C ILE A 93 0.91 -0.58 -10.19
N VAL A 94 0.88 -0.56 -11.53
CA VAL A 94 1.81 -1.26 -12.42
C VAL A 94 2.41 -0.22 -13.36
N ARG A 95 3.74 -0.01 -13.30
CA ARG A 95 4.43 0.99 -14.12
C ARG A 95 4.82 0.46 -15.49
N ASP A 96 4.98 1.40 -16.43
CA ASP A 96 5.57 1.13 -17.73
C ASP A 96 7.11 1.21 -17.66
N ASP A 97 7.70 0.25 -16.95
CA ASP A 97 9.13 0.01 -16.87
C ASP A 97 9.41 -1.49 -17.12
N VAL A 98 10.67 -1.89 -17.14
CA VAL A 98 11.03 -3.29 -17.42
C VAL A 98 10.45 -4.26 -16.38
N PHE A 99 10.21 -3.85 -15.13
CA PHE A 99 9.58 -4.68 -14.11
C PHE A 99 8.09 -4.87 -14.40
N GLY A 100 7.38 -3.78 -14.70
CA GLY A 100 5.96 -3.85 -15.08
C GLY A 100 5.74 -4.65 -16.34
N ALA A 101 6.49 -4.35 -17.41
CA ALA A 101 6.40 -5.09 -18.67
C ALA A 101 6.74 -6.58 -18.51
N ALA A 102 7.79 -6.92 -17.77
CA ALA A 102 8.17 -8.31 -17.51
C ALA A 102 7.15 -9.05 -16.64
N PHE A 103 6.56 -8.38 -15.64
CA PHE A 103 5.49 -8.95 -14.81
C PHE A 103 4.27 -9.29 -15.65
N LEU A 104 3.78 -8.34 -16.43
CA LEU A 104 2.63 -8.54 -17.33
C LEU A 104 2.95 -9.59 -18.40
N GLY A 105 4.18 -9.60 -18.93
CA GLY A 105 4.64 -10.63 -19.86
C GLY A 105 4.66 -12.04 -19.27
N ASN A 106 5.04 -12.19 -17.99
CA ASN A 106 4.94 -13.47 -17.29
C ASN A 106 3.49 -13.91 -17.11
N VAL A 107 2.58 -12.97 -16.78
CA VAL A 107 1.14 -13.24 -16.69
C VAL A 107 0.58 -13.74 -18.03
N VAL A 108 0.91 -13.05 -19.13
CA VAL A 108 0.56 -13.48 -20.51
C VAL A 108 1.13 -14.86 -20.81
N HIS A 109 2.39 -15.12 -20.46
CA HIS A 109 3.03 -16.42 -20.63
C HIS A 109 2.26 -17.53 -19.89
N LYS A 110 1.84 -17.30 -18.66
CA LYS A 110 1.04 -18.26 -17.87
C LYS A 110 -0.35 -18.48 -18.49
N ALA A 111 -1.01 -17.44 -18.96
CA ALA A 111 -2.30 -17.56 -19.64
C ALA A 111 -2.20 -18.37 -20.94
N LYS A 112 -1.12 -18.20 -21.72
CA LYS A 112 -0.82 -19.04 -22.91
C LYS A 112 -0.56 -20.50 -22.55
N GLN A 113 -0.12 -20.81 -21.32
CA GLN A 113 0.00 -22.17 -20.79
C GLN A 113 -1.34 -22.76 -20.28
N GLY A 114 -2.45 -22.03 -20.38
CA GLY A 114 -3.77 -22.48 -19.97
C GLY A 114 -4.17 -22.10 -18.54
N VAL A 115 -3.35 -21.31 -17.82
CA VAL A 115 -3.70 -20.75 -16.51
C VAL A 115 -4.83 -19.74 -16.68
N ARG A 116 -5.89 -19.85 -15.89
CA ARG A 116 -6.96 -18.84 -15.83
C ARG A 116 -6.52 -17.69 -14.96
N VAL A 117 -6.47 -16.50 -15.52
CA VAL A 117 -5.97 -15.29 -14.86
C VAL A 117 -7.09 -14.27 -14.71
N ARG A 118 -7.28 -13.77 -13.48
CA ARG A 118 -8.13 -12.62 -13.19
C ARG A 118 -7.24 -11.47 -12.69
N LEU A 119 -7.38 -10.31 -13.32
CA LEU A 119 -6.62 -9.11 -12.99
C LEU A 119 -7.56 -8.00 -12.54
N LEU A 120 -7.23 -7.37 -11.43
CA LEU A 120 -7.87 -6.15 -10.95
C LEU A 120 -6.81 -5.06 -10.77
N PHE A 121 -6.89 -4.00 -11.56
CA PHE A 121 -6.00 -2.85 -11.41
C PHE A 121 -6.81 -1.61 -11.05
N ASP A 122 -6.30 -0.81 -10.14
CA ASP A 122 -6.90 0.47 -9.82
C ASP A 122 -6.75 1.45 -11.00
N ALA A 123 -7.84 2.09 -11.42
CA ALA A 123 -7.81 2.97 -12.57
C ALA A 123 -6.98 4.25 -12.33
N GLN A 124 -6.86 4.74 -11.10
CA GLN A 124 -6.02 5.89 -10.78
C GLN A 124 -4.54 5.53 -10.83
N GLY A 125 -4.16 4.41 -10.21
CA GLY A 125 -2.78 3.93 -10.22
C GLY A 125 -2.31 3.56 -11.63
N THR A 126 -3.14 2.90 -12.44
CA THR A 126 -2.81 2.51 -13.81
C THR A 126 -2.99 3.63 -14.83
N SER A 127 -3.81 4.66 -14.58
CA SER A 127 -3.98 5.78 -15.52
C SER A 127 -2.69 6.56 -15.74
N LEU A 128 -1.77 6.55 -14.77
CA LEU A 128 -0.44 7.14 -14.92
C LEU A 128 0.44 6.35 -15.90
N SER A 129 0.19 5.06 -16.06
CA SER A 129 0.88 4.23 -17.07
C SER A 129 0.30 4.37 -18.47
N LYS A 130 -0.95 4.79 -18.64
CA LYS A 130 -1.58 5.09 -19.94
C LYS A 130 -0.89 6.21 -20.73
N SER A 131 -0.25 7.15 -20.02
CA SER A 131 0.32 8.34 -20.66
C SER A 131 1.59 8.06 -21.47
N ILE A 132 2.21 6.90 -21.35
CA ILE A 132 3.53 6.67 -21.91
C ILE A 132 3.50 5.92 -23.24
N ARG A 133 2.61 4.92 -23.41
CA ARG A 133 2.51 4.14 -24.65
C ARG A 133 1.06 3.84 -25.07
N GLY A 134 0.14 4.69 -24.70
CA GLY A 134 -1.29 4.44 -24.95
C GLY A 134 -1.82 3.32 -24.03
N ASN A 135 -2.87 2.64 -24.49
CA ASN A 135 -3.52 1.55 -23.76
C ASN A 135 -2.93 0.17 -24.11
N ASP A 136 -1.86 0.12 -24.89
CA ASP A 136 -1.40 -1.10 -25.58
C ASP A 136 -1.23 -2.30 -24.66
N TYR A 137 -0.72 -2.12 -23.44
CA TYR A 137 -0.54 -3.23 -22.51
C TYR A 137 -1.83 -3.72 -21.87
N LEU A 138 -2.75 -2.81 -21.53
CA LEU A 138 -4.05 -3.20 -20.98
C LEU A 138 -4.90 -3.88 -22.05
N ASP A 139 -4.86 -3.38 -23.28
CA ASP A 139 -5.55 -3.95 -24.42
C ASP A 139 -4.97 -5.32 -24.80
N ALA A 140 -3.63 -5.44 -24.76
CA ALA A 140 -2.95 -6.72 -24.95
C ALA A 140 -3.37 -7.77 -23.91
N LEU A 141 -3.52 -7.38 -22.65
CA LEU A 141 -4.02 -8.27 -21.59
C LEU A 141 -5.49 -8.62 -21.82
N ALA A 142 -6.36 -7.64 -22.11
CA ALA A 142 -7.78 -7.87 -22.36
C ALA A 142 -8.04 -8.77 -23.58
N ASN A 143 -7.17 -8.73 -24.59
CA ASN A 143 -7.23 -9.56 -25.79
C ASN A 143 -6.53 -10.93 -25.61
N THR A 144 -5.86 -11.18 -24.49
CA THR A 144 -5.21 -12.47 -24.23
C THR A 144 -6.22 -13.51 -23.78
N ARG A 145 -6.31 -14.64 -24.47
CA ARG A 145 -7.13 -15.77 -24.02
C ARG A 145 -6.72 -16.19 -22.60
N ASN A 146 -7.71 -16.58 -21.78
CA ASN A 146 -7.57 -16.95 -20.38
C ASN A 146 -7.19 -15.79 -19.43
N ILE A 147 -7.20 -14.54 -19.89
CA ILE A 147 -7.10 -13.36 -19.03
C ILE A 147 -8.44 -12.65 -18.98
N GLU A 148 -8.90 -12.33 -17.79
CA GLU A 148 -10.00 -11.41 -17.55
C GLU A 148 -9.47 -10.22 -16.76
N LEU A 149 -9.50 -9.03 -17.37
CA LEU A 149 -9.03 -7.78 -16.79
C LEU A 149 -10.21 -6.89 -16.43
N LYS A 150 -10.22 -6.44 -15.17
CA LYS A 150 -11.11 -5.37 -14.70
C LYS A 150 -10.29 -4.18 -14.19
N LEU A 151 -10.81 -2.97 -14.43
CA LEU A 151 -10.30 -1.74 -13.84
C LEU A 151 -11.23 -1.31 -12.71
N TYR A 152 -10.65 -1.05 -11.54
CA TYR A 152 -11.41 -0.59 -10.39
C TYR A 152 -11.62 0.91 -10.44
N ARG A 153 -12.87 1.33 -10.35
CA ARG A 153 -13.33 2.73 -10.34
C ARG A 153 -12.68 3.58 -11.44
N PRO A 154 -13.06 3.40 -12.72
CA PRO A 154 -12.62 4.23 -13.82
C PRO A 154 -12.77 5.72 -13.48
N LEU A 155 -11.86 6.58 -13.98
CA LEU A 155 -11.74 7.98 -13.54
C LEU A 155 -13.06 8.76 -13.63
N ILE A 156 -13.86 8.55 -14.68
CA ILE A 156 -15.16 9.21 -14.84
C ILE A 156 -16.11 8.88 -13.68
N ASN A 157 -16.12 7.63 -13.22
CA ASN A 157 -16.97 7.19 -12.13
C ASN A 157 -16.56 7.87 -10.81
N ARG A 158 -15.26 8.03 -10.54
CA ARG A 158 -14.73 8.71 -9.35
C ARG A 158 -15.19 10.16 -9.27
N TYR A 159 -15.13 10.89 -10.38
CA TYR A 159 -15.56 12.30 -10.42
C TYR A 159 -17.08 12.44 -10.29
N LEU A 160 -17.84 11.52 -10.92
CA LEU A 160 -19.31 11.50 -10.77
C LEU A 160 -19.71 11.23 -9.31
N GLU A 161 -19.04 10.29 -8.65
CA GLU A 161 -19.28 9.95 -7.25
C GLU A 161 -18.90 11.10 -6.31
N ALA A 162 -17.74 11.73 -6.53
CA ALA A 162 -17.32 12.90 -5.75
C ALA A 162 -18.32 14.05 -5.87
N PHE A 163 -18.80 14.30 -7.07
CA PHE A 163 -19.82 15.32 -7.35
C PHE A 163 -21.16 14.96 -6.71
N ALA A 164 -21.64 13.72 -6.91
CA ALA A 164 -22.94 13.28 -6.41
C ALA A 164 -23.05 13.31 -4.89
N ASN A 165 -21.95 12.97 -4.20
CA ASN A 165 -21.91 12.90 -2.74
C ASN A 165 -21.39 14.19 -2.09
N LEU A 166 -21.02 15.20 -2.89
CA LEU A 166 -20.35 16.42 -2.43
C LEU A 166 -19.15 16.11 -1.53
N ASN A 167 -18.49 14.99 -1.80
CA ASN A 167 -17.35 14.48 -1.03
C ASN A 167 -16.12 14.34 -1.93
N PRO A 168 -15.17 15.30 -1.91
CA PRO A 168 -13.98 15.24 -2.75
C PRO A 168 -13.07 14.04 -2.40
N VAL A 169 -13.17 13.49 -1.20
CA VAL A 169 -12.39 12.32 -0.77
C VAL A 169 -12.81 11.07 -1.55
N ALA A 170 -14.06 10.99 -2.00
CA ALA A 170 -14.53 9.91 -2.86
C ALA A 170 -13.75 9.84 -4.19
N ALA A 171 -13.19 10.96 -4.67
CA ALA A 171 -12.36 10.97 -5.88
C ALA A 171 -11.04 10.20 -5.71
N VAL A 172 -10.53 10.05 -4.51
CA VAL A 172 -9.25 9.37 -4.21
C VAL A 172 -9.42 7.95 -3.69
N ALA A 173 -10.65 7.50 -3.42
CA ALA A 173 -10.94 6.14 -2.95
C ALA A 173 -10.47 5.10 -3.97
N SER A 174 -9.67 4.15 -3.54
CA SER A 174 -8.92 3.25 -4.41
C SER A 174 -8.95 1.81 -3.92
N GLU A 175 -8.76 0.91 -4.87
CA GLU A 175 -8.35 -0.46 -4.58
C GLU A 175 -6.86 -0.43 -4.23
N HIS A 176 -6.57 -0.48 -2.93
CA HIS A 176 -5.19 -0.36 -2.44
C HIS A 176 -4.61 -1.70 -1.99
N ASP A 177 -5.31 -2.81 -2.21
CA ASP A 177 -4.79 -4.15 -2.00
C ASP A 177 -3.64 -4.47 -2.97
N LYS A 178 -2.70 -5.27 -2.52
CA LYS A 178 -1.67 -5.88 -3.34
C LYS A 178 -1.71 -7.36 -3.03
N ILE A 179 -2.52 -8.07 -3.84
CA ILE A 179 -2.82 -9.48 -3.67
C ILE A 179 -2.35 -10.26 -4.89
N LEU A 180 -1.70 -11.38 -4.65
CA LEU A 180 -1.39 -12.36 -5.66
C LEU A 180 -1.73 -13.74 -5.08
N VAL A 181 -2.66 -14.46 -5.70
CA VAL A 181 -3.09 -15.80 -5.26
C VAL A 181 -2.88 -16.79 -6.39
N SER A 182 -2.17 -17.87 -6.11
CA SER A 182 -1.88 -18.97 -7.02
C SER A 182 -2.58 -20.24 -6.59
N ASP A 183 -3.36 -20.83 -7.50
CA ASP A 183 -4.01 -22.13 -7.36
C ASP A 183 -4.84 -22.28 -6.07
N SER A 184 -5.34 -21.16 -5.51
CA SER A 184 -6.06 -21.11 -4.21
C SER A 184 -5.31 -21.83 -3.09
N ARG A 185 -3.98 -21.84 -3.14
CA ARG A 185 -3.10 -22.53 -2.19
C ARG A 185 -2.01 -21.67 -1.64
N ARG A 186 -1.45 -20.76 -2.46
CA ARG A 186 -0.39 -19.83 -2.08
C ARG A 186 -0.84 -18.42 -2.33
N GLY A 187 -0.43 -17.51 -1.47
CA GLY A 187 -0.69 -16.09 -1.62
C GLY A 187 0.52 -15.24 -1.32
N MET A 188 0.47 -14.00 -1.77
CA MET A 188 1.42 -12.95 -1.41
C MET A 188 0.66 -11.65 -1.19
N ILE A 189 1.00 -10.95 -0.12
CA ILE A 189 0.52 -9.60 0.18
C ILE A 189 1.69 -8.74 0.67
N GLY A 190 1.52 -7.43 0.65
CA GLY A 190 2.51 -6.48 1.19
C GLY A 190 2.33 -5.08 0.66
N GLY A 191 3.32 -4.23 0.87
CA GLY A 191 3.25 -2.83 0.47
C GLY A 191 3.64 -2.55 -0.98
N ARG A 192 4.39 -3.45 -1.66
CA ARG A 192 5.01 -3.20 -2.96
C ARG A 192 4.00 -3.19 -4.10
N ASN A 193 4.04 -2.14 -4.91
CA ASN A 193 3.47 -2.11 -6.25
C ASN A 193 4.46 -2.70 -7.28
N ILE A 194 4.10 -2.73 -8.56
CA ILE A 194 4.95 -3.28 -9.62
C ILE A 194 5.66 -2.15 -10.36
N SER A 195 6.91 -1.89 -9.97
CA SER A 195 7.83 -0.96 -10.65
C SER A 195 9.27 -1.14 -10.18
N ALA A 196 10.23 -0.56 -10.91
CA ALA A 196 11.64 -0.55 -10.55
C ALA A 196 11.88 0.04 -9.15
N GLU A 197 11.13 1.05 -8.74
CA GLU A 197 11.25 1.70 -7.43
C GLU A 197 11.05 0.72 -6.26
N TYR A 198 10.20 -0.30 -6.44
CA TYR A 198 9.91 -1.28 -5.40
C TYR A 198 10.83 -2.50 -5.41
N PHE A 199 11.49 -2.80 -6.55
CA PHE A 199 12.25 -4.05 -6.69
C PHE A 199 13.73 -3.87 -6.98
N ALA A 200 14.17 -2.70 -7.43
CA ALA A 200 15.58 -2.42 -7.61
C ALA A 200 16.34 -2.46 -6.28
N HIS A 201 17.57 -2.98 -6.32
CA HIS A 201 18.47 -2.89 -5.19
C HIS A 201 18.87 -1.43 -4.94
N GLY A 202 18.98 -1.01 -3.69
CA GLY A 202 19.30 0.38 -3.37
C GLY A 202 20.67 0.87 -3.87
N ALA A 203 21.62 -0.05 -4.14
CA ALA A 203 22.89 0.32 -4.77
C ALA A 203 22.75 0.58 -6.29
N ASP A 204 21.74 0.01 -6.94
CA ASP A 204 21.47 0.19 -8.36
C ASP A 204 20.52 1.39 -8.60
N MET A 205 19.63 1.67 -7.62
CA MET A 205 18.68 2.77 -7.63
C MET A 205 18.62 3.41 -6.23
N PRO A 206 19.34 4.52 -6.00
CA PRO A 206 19.46 5.14 -4.68
C PRO A 206 18.13 5.57 -4.03
N ASN A 207 17.11 5.87 -4.83
CA ASN A 207 15.77 6.24 -4.39
C ASN A 207 14.78 5.05 -4.38
N ALA A 208 15.24 3.81 -4.59
CA ALA A 208 14.37 2.63 -4.49
C ALA A 208 13.74 2.54 -3.09
N PHE A 209 12.46 2.24 -3.05
CA PHE A 209 11.68 2.19 -1.81
C PHE A 209 12.15 1.07 -0.87
N ARG A 210 11.95 1.27 0.41
CA ARG A 210 12.09 0.22 1.44
C ARG A 210 10.70 -0.26 1.80
N ASP A 211 10.40 -1.51 1.49
CA ASP A 211 9.08 -2.07 1.72
C ASP A 211 9.17 -3.53 2.18
N ILE A 212 8.04 -4.13 2.55
CA ILE A 212 7.95 -5.49 3.05
C ILE A 212 6.75 -6.21 2.43
N ASP A 213 6.98 -7.44 2.00
CA ASP A 213 5.93 -8.36 1.60
C ASP A 213 6.05 -9.67 2.38
N ILE A 214 4.99 -10.46 2.33
CA ILE A 214 4.97 -11.81 2.86
C ILE A 214 4.37 -12.77 1.87
N THR A 215 4.87 -14.00 1.85
CA THR A 215 4.19 -15.13 1.24
C THR A 215 3.42 -15.92 2.29
N LEU A 216 2.32 -16.54 1.86
CA LEU A 216 1.51 -17.42 2.71
C LEU A 216 1.24 -18.72 1.95
N GLU A 217 1.53 -19.84 2.59
CA GLU A 217 1.16 -21.16 2.07
C GLU A 217 0.19 -21.84 3.02
N GLY A 218 -1.09 -21.95 2.58
CA GLY A 218 -2.19 -22.51 3.35
C GLY A 218 -3.51 -22.36 2.61
N ARG A 219 -4.34 -23.39 2.64
CA ARG A 219 -5.60 -23.38 1.86
C ARG A 219 -6.64 -22.38 2.38
N LYS A 220 -6.77 -22.23 3.70
CA LYS A 220 -7.74 -21.29 4.26
C LYS A 220 -7.27 -19.85 4.07
N ALA A 221 -5.97 -19.59 4.28
CA ALA A 221 -5.37 -18.29 4.04
C ALA A 221 -5.49 -17.87 2.56
N ALA A 222 -5.13 -18.76 1.62
CA ALA A 222 -5.30 -18.50 0.20
C ALA A 222 -6.77 -18.25 -0.18
N LYS A 223 -7.72 -19.04 0.37
CA LYS A 223 -9.17 -18.79 0.18
C LYS A 223 -9.61 -17.45 0.77
N ALA A 224 -9.05 -17.01 1.90
CA ALA A 224 -9.36 -15.71 2.46
C ALA A 224 -8.88 -14.59 1.55
N LEU A 225 -7.66 -14.71 1.00
CA LEU A 225 -7.15 -13.76 -0.01
C LEU A 225 -7.98 -13.78 -1.30
N THR A 226 -8.39 -14.97 -1.78
CA THR A 226 -9.30 -15.09 -2.93
C THR A 226 -10.63 -14.38 -2.67
N ARG A 227 -11.23 -14.55 -1.47
CA ARG A 227 -12.47 -13.83 -1.11
C ARG A 227 -12.28 -12.31 -1.06
N ALA A 228 -11.16 -11.85 -0.49
CA ALA A 228 -10.83 -10.43 -0.48
C ALA A 228 -10.71 -9.86 -1.90
N PHE A 229 -9.99 -10.56 -2.77
CA PHE A 229 -9.90 -10.26 -4.20
C PHE A 229 -11.27 -10.27 -4.88
N GLU A 230 -12.03 -11.36 -4.77
CA GLU A 230 -13.34 -11.56 -5.44
C GLU A 230 -14.33 -10.47 -5.09
N ALA A 231 -14.37 -10.06 -3.86
CA ALA A 231 -15.32 -9.06 -3.46
C ALA A 231 -15.05 -7.67 -4.05
N GLN A 232 -13.80 -7.31 -4.31
CA GLN A 232 -13.49 -6.10 -5.08
C GLN A 232 -13.67 -6.35 -6.58
N TYR A 233 -13.26 -7.53 -7.05
CA TYR A 233 -13.34 -7.92 -8.45
C TYR A 233 -14.78 -8.01 -8.96
N GLU A 234 -15.72 -8.51 -8.16
CA GLU A 234 -17.14 -8.64 -8.51
C GLU A 234 -17.97 -7.41 -8.10
N SER A 235 -17.36 -6.42 -7.45
CA SER A 235 -18.07 -5.19 -7.07
C SER A 235 -18.47 -4.36 -8.29
N ASP A 236 -19.52 -3.56 -8.13
CA ASP A 236 -19.95 -2.60 -9.15
C ASP A 236 -18.89 -1.51 -9.45
N GLY A 237 -17.88 -1.36 -8.58
CA GLY A 237 -16.72 -0.51 -8.84
C GLY A 237 -15.77 -1.06 -9.89
N ALA A 238 -15.73 -2.38 -10.08
CA ALA A 238 -14.85 -3.04 -11.03
C ALA A 238 -15.51 -3.16 -12.41
N ARG A 239 -14.89 -2.60 -13.43
CA ARG A 239 -15.38 -2.62 -14.81
C ARG A 239 -14.48 -3.46 -15.68
N ARG A 240 -15.06 -4.44 -16.36
CA ARG A 240 -14.34 -5.25 -17.34
C ARG A 240 -13.84 -4.34 -18.47
N LEU A 241 -12.56 -4.50 -18.82
CA LEU A 241 -12.03 -3.94 -20.05
C LEU A 241 -12.38 -4.91 -21.18
N PRO A 242 -13.30 -4.53 -22.12
CA PRO A 242 -13.64 -5.40 -23.22
C PRO A 242 -12.45 -5.51 -24.17
N PRO A 243 -12.24 -6.65 -24.85
CA PRO A 243 -11.29 -6.74 -25.93
C PRO A 243 -11.69 -5.75 -27.04
N GLU A 244 -10.76 -4.90 -27.47
CA GLU A 244 -10.98 -4.04 -28.63
C GLU A 244 -10.86 -4.90 -29.89
N SER A 245 -11.98 -5.01 -30.63
CA SER A 245 -12.14 -5.65 -31.94
C SER A 245 -11.61 -7.09 -32.13
N VAL A 246 -12.32 -7.82 -32.98
CA VAL A 246 -12.17 -9.26 -33.27
C VAL A 246 -10.90 -9.61 -34.05
N ASP A 247 -10.18 -8.65 -34.55
CA ASP A 247 -8.89 -8.89 -35.21
C ASP A 247 -7.79 -8.99 -34.12
N LEU A 248 -7.65 -10.21 -33.67
CA LEU A 248 -6.61 -10.67 -32.75
C LEU A 248 -5.22 -10.21 -33.23
N VAL A 249 -4.85 -9.04 -32.86
CA VAL A 249 -3.44 -8.70 -32.81
C VAL A 249 -2.83 -9.64 -31.76
N GLU A 250 -1.89 -10.48 -32.17
CA GLU A 250 -1.13 -11.31 -31.25
C GLU A 250 -0.74 -10.47 -30.04
N THR A 251 -1.09 -10.98 -28.87
CA THR A 251 -0.73 -10.40 -27.57
C THR A 251 0.60 -9.72 -27.61
N SER A 252 0.65 -8.44 -27.26
CA SER A 252 1.82 -7.58 -27.45
C SER A 252 3.13 -8.36 -27.29
N PRO A 253 3.87 -8.61 -28.37
CA PRO A 253 5.13 -9.37 -28.30
C PRO A 253 6.13 -8.70 -27.36
N GLU A 254 5.98 -7.41 -27.11
CA GLU A 254 6.83 -6.60 -26.23
C GLU A 254 6.81 -7.09 -24.79
N LEU A 255 5.65 -7.45 -24.27
CA LEU A 255 5.51 -8.01 -22.92
C LEU A 255 6.22 -9.37 -22.79
N LEU A 256 6.08 -10.24 -23.80
CA LEU A 256 6.76 -11.53 -23.80
C LEU A 256 8.28 -11.40 -23.96
N LEU A 257 8.74 -10.41 -24.72
CA LEU A 257 10.18 -10.09 -24.84
C LEU A 257 10.74 -9.61 -23.49
N ALA A 258 10.01 -8.72 -22.80
CA ALA A 258 10.38 -8.27 -21.45
C ALA A 258 10.44 -9.44 -20.45
N TYR A 259 9.45 -10.34 -20.48
CA TYR A 259 9.44 -11.57 -19.68
C TYR A 259 10.66 -12.44 -19.95
N ARG A 260 10.96 -12.77 -21.23
CA ARG A 260 12.09 -13.63 -21.60
C ARG A 260 13.43 -13.02 -21.20
N ALA A 261 13.59 -11.71 -21.39
CA ALA A 261 14.80 -10.99 -21.01
C ALA A 261 14.99 -10.98 -19.48
N MET A 262 13.93 -10.68 -18.70
CA MET A 262 13.95 -10.70 -17.24
C MET A 262 14.22 -12.11 -16.70
N ASP A 263 13.62 -13.14 -17.26
CA ASP A 263 13.82 -14.54 -16.83
C ASP A 263 15.28 -14.96 -16.97
N ALA A 264 15.89 -14.69 -18.13
CA ALA A 264 17.32 -14.92 -18.35
C ALA A 264 18.18 -14.10 -17.38
N TRP A 265 17.82 -12.82 -17.13
CA TRP A 265 18.53 -11.95 -16.21
C TRP A 265 18.54 -12.49 -14.78
N LEU A 266 17.37 -12.89 -14.27
CA LEU A 266 17.22 -13.48 -12.94
C LEU A 266 18.02 -14.78 -12.77
N LYS A 267 18.12 -15.59 -13.82
CA LYS A 267 18.94 -16.80 -13.86
C LYS A 267 20.44 -16.52 -14.03
N GLY A 268 20.83 -15.29 -14.39
CA GLY A 268 22.20 -14.90 -14.73
C GLY A 268 22.68 -15.48 -16.07
N GLU A 269 21.74 -15.85 -16.91
CA GLU A 269 21.99 -16.40 -18.26
C GLU A 269 22.08 -15.27 -19.29
N PRO A 270 22.72 -15.49 -20.46
CA PRO A 270 22.61 -14.57 -21.58
C PRO A 270 21.17 -14.55 -22.10
N VAL A 271 20.69 -13.38 -22.49
CA VAL A 271 19.40 -13.26 -23.18
C VAL A 271 19.54 -13.91 -24.55
N ALA A 272 18.59 -14.74 -24.96
CA ALA A 272 18.63 -15.45 -26.23
C ALA A 272 18.71 -14.48 -27.41
N GLN A 273 19.49 -14.84 -28.45
CA GLN A 273 19.82 -13.95 -29.56
C GLN A 273 18.56 -13.46 -30.34
N ASP A 274 17.57 -14.33 -30.51
CA ASP A 274 16.29 -13.98 -31.14
C ASP A 274 15.54 -12.89 -30.34
N VAL A 275 15.59 -12.94 -29.01
CA VAL A 275 14.99 -11.92 -28.13
C VAL A 275 15.74 -10.60 -28.22
N VAL A 276 17.08 -10.64 -28.24
CA VAL A 276 17.91 -9.43 -28.37
C VAL A 276 17.60 -8.72 -29.68
N GLN A 277 17.65 -9.47 -30.82
CA GLN A 277 17.35 -8.91 -32.15
C GLN A 277 15.97 -8.30 -32.26
N GLU A 278 14.96 -8.95 -31.68
CA GLU A 278 13.59 -8.44 -31.74
C GLU A 278 13.38 -7.21 -30.83
N ILE A 279 14.03 -7.16 -29.66
CA ILE A 279 14.04 -5.97 -28.78
C ILE A 279 14.70 -4.78 -29.51
N GLU A 280 15.84 -5.00 -30.15
CA GLU A 280 16.57 -3.98 -30.93
C GLU A 280 15.74 -3.50 -32.13
N ARG A 281 15.17 -4.43 -32.90
CA ARG A 281 14.32 -4.13 -34.06
C ARG A 281 13.12 -3.27 -33.70
N ARG A 282 12.52 -3.50 -32.52
CA ARG A 282 11.39 -2.73 -32.00
C ARG A 282 11.81 -1.50 -31.19
N GLN A 283 13.10 -1.29 -31.02
CA GLN A 283 13.66 -0.18 -30.22
C GLN A 283 13.12 -0.16 -28.77
N LEU A 284 12.94 -1.34 -28.16
CA LEU A 284 12.46 -1.46 -26.79
C LEU A 284 13.60 -1.21 -25.78
N PRO A 285 13.33 -0.56 -24.64
CA PRO A 285 14.36 -0.21 -23.67
C PRO A 285 14.78 -1.36 -22.75
N TRP A 286 14.21 -2.56 -22.89
CA TRP A 286 14.28 -3.61 -21.88
C TRP A 286 15.69 -4.03 -21.51
N LEU A 287 16.59 -4.21 -22.47
CA LEU A 287 17.98 -4.60 -22.19
C LEU A 287 18.75 -3.47 -21.51
N THR A 288 18.54 -2.23 -21.95
CA THR A 288 19.18 -1.05 -21.38
C THR A 288 18.68 -0.79 -19.95
N GLU A 289 17.39 -1.01 -19.70
CA GLU A 289 16.83 -0.90 -18.35
C GLU A 289 17.34 -2.01 -17.43
N LEU A 290 17.33 -3.28 -17.86
CA LEU A 290 17.88 -4.40 -17.08
C LEU A 290 19.36 -4.18 -16.71
N ALA A 291 20.15 -3.61 -17.63
CA ALA A 291 21.57 -3.32 -17.38
C ALA A 291 21.79 -2.34 -16.22
N LYS A 292 20.78 -1.52 -15.87
CA LYS A 292 20.82 -0.63 -14.69
C LYS A 292 20.65 -1.40 -13.36
N HIS A 293 20.28 -2.68 -13.40
CA HIS A 293 19.97 -3.50 -12.22
C HIS A 293 20.90 -4.73 -12.09
N PRO A 294 22.22 -4.55 -12.01
CA PRO A 294 23.18 -5.67 -11.96
C PRO A 294 23.02 -6.52 -10.69
N LYS A 295 22.55 -5.96 -9.57
CA LYS A 295 22.30 -6.71 -8.33
C LYS A 295 21.15 -7.70 -8.43
N LEU A 296 20.27 -7.54 -9.41
CA LEU A 296 19.18 -8.47 -9.70
C LEU A 296 19.67 -9.69 -10.54
N ARG A 297 20.77 -9.53 -11.30
CA ARG A 297 21.27 -10.56 -12.19
C ARG A 297 21.75 -11.80 -11.43
N GLY A 298 21.22 -12.96 -11.80
CA GLY A 298 21.60 -14.24 -11.21
C GLY A 298 21.09 -14.46 -9.79
N ILE A 299 20.13 -13.65 -9.32
CA ILE A 299 19.59 -13.78 -7.96
C ILE A 299 18.91 -15.13 -7.73
N ALA A 300 18.36 -15.76 -8.77
CA ALA A 300 17.73 -17.07 -8.69
C ALA A 300 18.70 -18.18 -8.23
N ARG A 301 20.01 -18.01 -8.47
CA ARG A 301 21.05 -18.96 -8.03
C ARG A 301 21.42 -18.83 -6.56
N LYS A 302 21.02 -17.72 -5.92
CA LYS A 302 21.36 -17.37 -4.53
C LYS A 302 20.14 -17.41 -3.62
N ALA A 303 18.99 -17.81 -4.16
CA ALA A 303 17.75 -17.80 -3.41
C ALA A 303 17.81 -18.84 -2.28
N ASP A 304 17.75 -18.34 -1.07
CA ASP A 304 17.49 -19.12 0.14
C ASP A 304 16.12 -18.64 0.68
N SER A 305 15.15 -19.55 0.74
CA SER A 305 13.83 -19.23 1.26
C SER A 305 13.74 -19.72 2.70
N HIS A 306 13.39 -18.81 3.60
CA HIS A 306 13.20 -19.12 5.02
C HIS A 306 11.72 -19.11 5.37
N VAL A 307 11.12 -20.30 5.41
CA VAL A 307 9.71 -20.50 5.71
C VAL A 307 9.51 -20.74 7.20
N VAL A 308 8.76 -19.86 7.85
CA VAL A 308 8.32 -19.98 9.25
C VAL A 308 6.89 -20.53 9.28
N HIS A 309 6.63 -21.55 10.08
CA HIS A 309 5.27 -22.08 10.28
C HIS A 309 4.65 -21.44 11.53
N ALA A 310 3.66 -20.56 11.30
CA ALA A 310 3.05 -19.79 12.38
C ALA A 310 1.54 -19.63 12.19
N GLU A 311 0.86 -19.26 13.27
CA GLU A 311 -0.55 -18.87 13.21
C GLU A 311 -0.66 -17.47 12.61
N ALA A 312 -1.47 -17.34 11.55
CA ALA A 312 -1.78 -16.09 10.91
C ALA A 312 -3.27 -15.84 10.87
N ARG A 313 -3.66 -14.57 10.90
CA ARG A 313 -5.02 -14.07 10.78
C ARG A 313 -5.09 -13.02 9.70
N LEU A 314 -5.97 -13.18 8.73
CA LEU A 314 -6.13 -12.25 7.63
C LEU A 314 -7.30 -11.32 7.92
N LEU A 315 -7.05 -10.04 7.72
CA LEU A 315 -7.98 -8.94 7.92
C LEU A 315 -8.06 -8.17 6.61
N ASP A 316 -9.25 -8.00 6.08
CA ASP A 316 -9.50 -7.22 4.89
C ASP A 316 -10.55 -6.14 5.16
N SER A 317 -10.40 -5.03 4.49
CA SER A 317 -11.40 -3.96 4.45
C SER A 317 -11.62 -3.54 3.00
N ARG A 318 -12.85 -3.18 2.66
CA ARG A 318 -13.23 -2.88 1.29
C ARG A 318 -13.49 -1.40 1.11
N THR A 319 -13.26 -0.92 -0.10
CA THR A 319 -13.57 0.47 -0.43
C THR A 319 -15.03 0.76 -0.17
N ARG A 320 -15.33 1.84 0.54
CA ARG A 320 -16.70 2.27 0.82
C ARG A 320 -16.80 3.79 0.73
N LEU A 321 -17.83 4.27 0.00
CA LEU A 321 -18.10 5.70 -0.14
C LEU A 321 -18.91 6.26 1.04
N GLN A 322 -19.58 5.40 1.78
CA GLN A 322 -20.30 5.70 3.02
C GLN A 322 -19.48 5.16 4.20
N ALA A 323 -19.98 5.26 5.42
CA ALA A 323 -19.25 4.84 6.61
C ALA A 323 -18.65 3.42 6.45
N LYS A 324 -17.32 3.35 6.49
CA LYS A 324 -16.54 2.11 6.42
C LYS A 324 -16.38 1.53 7.81
N VAL A 325 -16.52 0.22 7.94
CA VAL A 325 -16.11 -0.51 9.14
C VAL A 325 -14.60 -0.73 9.08
N ASP A 326 -13.84 -0.06 9.94
CA ASP A 326 -12.39 -0.20 10.00
C ASP A 326 -11.99 -1.41 10.86
N ALA A 327 -12.19 -2.62 10.32
CA ALA A 327 -11.83 -3.85 10.99
C ALA A 327 -10.31 -3.97 11.23
N ILE A 328 -9.50 -3.43 10.32
CA ILE A 328 -8.03 -3.43 10.48
C ILE A 328 -7.64 -2.51 11.63
N GLY A 329 -8.18 -1.28 11.67
CA GLY A 329 -7.97 -0.35 12.78
C GLY A 329 -8.40 -0.95 14.12
N GLU A 330 -9.56 -1.62 14.19
CA GLU A 330 -10.01 -2.32 15.40
C GLU A 330 -9.01 -3.40 15.84
N ALA A 331 -8.48 -4.19 14.93
CA ALA A 331 -7.44 -5.18 15.25
C ALA A 331 -6.18 -4.53 15.82
N LEU A 332 -5.72 -3.42 15.22
CA LEU A 332 -4.56 -2.67 15.69
C LEU A 332 -4.79 -2.07 17.08
N VAL A 333 -5.98 -1.53 17.34
CA VAL A 333 -6.40 -1.03 18.66
C VAL A 333 -6.36 -2.14 19.70
N ARG A 334 -6.94 -3.32 19.42
CA ARG A 334 -6.93 -4.47 20.33
C ARG A 334 -5.52 -4.93 20.66
N LEU A 335 -4.68 -5.09 19.66
CA LEU A 335 -3.29 -5.51 19.85
C LEU A 335 -2.48 -4.46 20.64
N THR A 336 -2.64 -3.16 20.34
CA THR A 336 -1.98 -2.07 21.08
C THR A 336 -2.41 -2.04 22.55
N ARG A 337 -3.70 -2.19 22.82
CA ARG A 337 -4.22 -2.28 24.21
C ARG A 337 -3.76 -3.52 24.94
N SER A 338 -3.49 -4.62 24.22
CA SER A 338 -3.03 -5.88 24.79
C SER A 338 -1.52 -5.98 24.96
N ALA A 339 -0.73 -5.14 24.28
CA ALA A 339 0.72 -5.07 24.41
C ALA A 339 1.16 -4.64 25.81
N ARG A 340 2.30 -5.19 26.27
CA ARG A 340 2.84 -4.97 27.63
C ARG A 340 4.28 -4.44 27.63
N GLU A 341 5.06 -4.73 26.62
CA GLU A 341 6.49 -4.44 26.60
C GLU A 341 6.82 -3.33 25.60
N HIS A 342 6.47 -3.53 24.32
CA HIS A 342 6.73 -2.52 23.32
C HIS A 342 5.87 -2.67 22.07
N VAL A 343 5.69 -1.55 21.36
CA VAL A 343 5.07 -1.50 20.03
C VAL A 343 5.99 -0.75 19.09
N LEU A 344 6.39 -1.42 18.01
CA LEU A 344 7.12 -0.83 16.89
C LEU A 344 6.16 -0.62 15.72
N ILE A 345 6.08 0.61 15.23
CA ILE A 345 5.24 1.01 14.10
C ILE A 345 6.14 1.52 12.99
N GLN A 346 6.00 0.99 11.78
CA GLN A 346 6.53 1.58 10.56
C GLN A 346 5.39 1.84 9.59
N SER A 347 5.21 3.09 9.20
CA SER A 347 4.21 3.51 8.22
C SER A 347 4.77 4.62 7.35
N PRO A 348 4.54 4.61 6.01
CA PRO A 348 5.00 5.66 5.13
C PRO A 348 4.32 7.00 5.42
N TYR A 349 3.05 6.95 5.78
CA TYR A 349 2.21 8.08 6.15
C TYR A 349 1.71 7.87 7.56
N LEU A 350 1.81 8.91 8.37
CA LEU A 350 1.43 8.89 9.77
C LEU A 350 0.53 10.08 10.06
N VAL A 351 -0.76 9.83 10.06
CA VAL A 351 -1.79 10.79 10.41
C VAL A 351 -2.84 10.06 11.23
N LEU A 352 -2.73 10.15 12.54
CA LEU A 352 -3.55 9.39 13.48
C LEU A 352 -4.85 10.14 13.78
N SER A 353 -5.95 9.39 13.86
CA SER A 353 -7.20 9.89 14.43
C SER A 353 -7.03 10.15 15.93
N GLU A 354 -7.92 10.95 16.53
CA GLU A 354 -7.90 11.21 17.97
C GLU A 354 -8.04 9.91 18.79
N ASP A 355 -8.81 8.95 18.28
CA ASP A 355 -8.92 7.62 18.89
C ASP A 355 -7.61 6.84 18.84
N GLY A 356 -6.90 6.90 17.71
CA GLY A 356 -5.56 6.32 17.55
C GLY A 356 -4.56 6.92 18.53
N VAL A 357 -4.58 8.25 18.69
CA VAL A 357 -3.72 8.94 19.66
C VAL A 357 -4.05 8.50 21.09
N ARG A 358 -5.33 8.42 21.46
CA ARG A 358 -5.76 7.94 22.78
C ARG A 358 -5.26 6.54 23.08
N VAL A 359 -5.32 5.64 22.14
CA VAL A 359 -4.84 4.26 22.30
C VAL A 359 -3.34 4.21 22.57
N LEU A 360 -2.55 5.06 21.88
CA LEU A 360 -1.12 5.19 22.15
C LEU A 360 -0.86 5.82 23.53
N GLU A 361 -1.62 6.84 23.93
CA GLU A 361 -1.53 7.42 25.28
C GLU A 361 -1.81 6.38 26.37
N GLU A 362 -2.87 5.59 26.21
CA GLU A 362 -3.21 4.50 27.12
C GLU A 362 -2.06 3.50 27.25
N ALA A 363 -1.44 3.11 26.12
CA ALA A 363 -0.31 2.21 26.10
C ALA A 363 0.93 2.82 26.79
N GLY A 364 1.26 4.09 26.49
CA GLY A 364 2.36 4.81 27.12
C GLY A 364 2.19 4.97 28.62
N ARG A 365 0.96 5.27 29.11
CA ARG A 365 0.66 5.32 30.57
C ARG A 365 0.81 3.97 31.26
N ARG A 366 0.66 2.84 30.54
CA ARG A 366 0.95 1.51 31.08
C ARG A 366 2.45 1.16 31.08
N GLY A 367 3.31 2.07 30.58
CA GLY A 367 4.75 1.84 30.49
C GLY A 367 5.20 1.08 29.23
N VAL A 368 4.32 0.88 28.27
CA VAL A 368 4.68 0.26 26.97
C VAL A 368 5.61 1.20 26.20
N ARG A 369 6.74 0.70 25.74
CA ARG A 369 7.69 1.45 24.91
C ARG A 369 7.12 1.58 23.49
N LEU A 370 6.88 2.80 23.07
CA LEU A 370 6.28 3.09 21.76
C LEU A 370 7.35 3.67 20.84
N THR A 371 7.55 3.05 19.69
CA THR A 371 8.52 3.51 18.68
C THR A 371 7.83 3.58 17.32
N ILE A 372 7.92 4.76 16.69
CA ILE A 372 7.41 4.99 15.33
C ILE A 372 8.60 5.29 14.42
N LEU A 373 8.63 4.66 13.26
CA LEU A 373 9.54 4.96 12.15
C LEU A 373 8.71 5.35 10.92
N THR A 374 8.96 6.54 10.38
CA THR A 374 8.19 7.07 9.24
C THR A 374 9.09 7.90 8.30
N ASN A 375 8.50 8.47 7.27
CA ASN A 375 9.18 9.36 6.35
C ASN A 375 9.38 10.77 6.93
N SER A 376 10.42 11.42 6.43
CA SER A 376 10.64 12.85 6.58
C SER A 376 10.23 13.58 5.30
N PRO A 377 10.24 14.93 5.27
CA PRO A 377 10.08 15.68 4.03
C PRO A 377 11.08 15.30 2.92
N LEU A 378 12.26 14.76 3.29
CA LEU A 378 13.28 14.32 2.34
C LEU A 378 12.95 12.99 1.66
N SER A 379 12.29 12.07 2.36
CA SER A 379 12.05 10.71 1.91
C SER A 379 10.61 10.43 1.47
N SER A 380 9.67 11.34 1.78
CA SER A 380 8.27 11.12 1.45
C SER A 380 7.99 11.38 -0.02
N ASP A 381 7.22 10.50 -0.63
CA ASP A 381 6.62 10.66 -1.96
C ASP A 381 5.27 11.40 -1.92
N ASN A 382 4.77 11.77 -0.73
CA ASN A 382 3.50 12.46 -0.52
C ASN A 382 3.65 13.68 0.40
N ALA A 383 3.79 14.87 -0.22
CA ALA A 383 3.97 16.12 0.51
C ALA A 383 2.74 16.54 1.33
N LEU A 384 1.52 16.17 0.91
CA LEU A 384 0.30 16.46 1.66
C LEU A 384 0.24 15.65 2.96
N SER A 385 0.49 14.34 2.91
CA SER A 385 0.57 13.50 4.11
C SER A 385 1.67 13.98 5.07
N GLN A 386 2.80 14.47 4.51
CA GLN A 386 3.84 15.08 5.32
C GLN A 386 3.38 16.37 6.00
N ALA A 387 2.61 17.22 5.32
CA ALA A 387 2.09 18.45 5.92
C ALA A 387 1.20 18.15 7.13
N PHE A 388 0.31 17.17 7.05
CA PHE A 388 -0.49 16.71 8.19
C PHE A 388 0.38 16.15 9.32
N PHE A 389 1.36 15.33 8.98
CA PHE A 389 2.30 14.81 9.98
C PHE A 389 3.06 15.94 10.69
N GLN A 390 3.47 17.00 9.97
CA GLN A 390 4.16 18.15 10.57
C GLN A 390 3.29 18.90 11.58
N GLU A 391 1.99 18.96 11.39
CA GLU A 391 1.08 19.56 12.35
C GLU A 391 0.90 18.67 13.59
N GLN A 392 0.91 17.34 13.43
CA GLN A 392 0.54 16.40 14.48
C GLN A 392 1.70 15.91 15.38
N TRP A 393 2.90 15.66 14.81
CA TRP A 393 3.98 14.96 15.54
C TRP A 393 4.46 15.65 16.84
N PRO A 394 4.51 17.01 16.96
CA PRO A 394 4.95 17.61 18.22
C PRO A 394 3.96 17.32 19.36
N GLU A 395 2.67 17.35 19.05
CA GLU A 395 1.63 17.06 20.03
C GLU A 395 1.59 15.58 20.40
N LEU A 396 1.84 14.68 19.45
CA LEU A 396 2.02 13.24 19.74
C LEU A 396 3.11 13.01 20.78
N LEU A 397 4.28 13.63 20.58
CA LEU A 397 5.38 13.54 21.56
C LEU A 397 5.05 14.19 22.90
N ALA A 398 4.20 15.22 22.91
CA ALA A 398 3.78 15.88 24.15
C ALA A 398 2.78 15.05 24.94
N ARG A 399 1.83 14.40 24.26
CA ARG A 399 0.71 13.67 24.85
C ARG A 399 1.05 12.23 25.22
N VAL A 400 1.82 11.54 24.41
CA VAL A 400 2.05 10.10 24.53
C VAL A 400 3.32 9.82 25.35
N PRO A 401 3.22 9.29 26.59
CA PRO A 401 4.37 9.02 27.43
C PRO A 401 5.30 7.95 26.79
N GLY A 402 6.61 8.23 26.79
CA GLY A 402 7.61 7.27 26.31
C GLY A 402 7.65 7.06 24.80
N LEU A 403 6.86 7.80 24.01
CA LEU A 403 6.87 7.73 22.56
C LEU A 403 8.19 8.26 21.99
N ARG A 404 8.78 7.50 21.07
CA ARG A 404 9.89 7.93 20.23
C ARG A 404 9.47 7.93 18.76
N ILE A 405 9.76 8.99 18.05
CA ILE A 405 9.49 9.13 16.62
C ILE A 405 10.82 9.26 15.88
N PHE A 406 11.09 8.30 15.02
CA PHE A 406 12.21 8.29 14.10
C PHE A 406 11.72 8.58 12.69
N VAL A 407 12.48 9.37 11.94
CA VAL A 407 12.19 9.70 10.55
C VAL A 407 13.37 9.37 9.66
N SER A 408 13.12 8.99 8.40
CA SER A 408 14.19 8.73 7.43
C SER A 408 15.04 9.97 7.19
N GLY A 409 16.36 9.82 7.24
CA GLY A 409 17.35 10.82 6.85
C GLY A 409 17.87 10.63 5.43
N GLU A 410 17.41 9.63 4.71
CA GLU A 410 17.77 9.31 3.32
C GLU A 410 16.66 9.78 2.37
N THR A 411 16.97 9.80 1.08
CA THR A 411 15.98 10.07 0.01
C THR A 411 15.10 8.85 -0.31
N ARG A 412 15.43 7.68 0.23
CA ARG A 412 14.66 6.45 0.02
C ARG A 412 13.38 6.47 0.83
N THR A 413 12.26 6.35 0.15
CA THR A 413 10.94 6.25 0.80
C THR A 413 10.84 4.98 1.63
N LEU A 414 10.48 5.13 2.91
CA LEU A 414 10.02 4.02 3.76
C LEU A 414 8.56 3.75 3.40
N HIS A 415 8.27 2.61 2.78
CA HIS A 415 6.91 2.32 2.31
C HIS A 415 6.25 1.12 3.01
N SER A 416 6.94 0.46 3.93
CA SER A 416 6.38 -0.66 4.71
C SER A 416 5.23 -0.22 5.61
N LYS A 417 4.19 -1.04 5.70
CA LYS A 417 3.11 -0.95 6.65
C LYS A 417 3.26 -2.14 7.60
N LEU A 418 3.93 -1.88 8.71
CA LEU A 418 4.41 -2.90 9.64
C LEU A 418 4.19 -2.45 11.08
N MET A 419 3.57 -3.31 11.88
CA MET A 419 3.46 -3.12 13.33
C MET A 419 3.87 -4.39 14.05
N ILE A 420 4.66 -4.25 15.10
CA ILE A 420 5.15 -5.37 15.90
C ILE A 420 4.83 -5.10 17.36
N PHE A 421 4.20 -6.08 18.01
CA PHE A 421 3.73 -6.01 19.40
C PHE A 421 4.48 -7.05 20.21
N ASP A 422 5.21 -6.58 21.26
CA ASP A 422 5.98 -7.38 22.22
C ASP A 422 6.92 -8.42 21.56
N ASP A 423 7.45 -8.13 20.35
CA ASP A 423 8.25 -9.06 19.53
C ASP A 423 7.60 -10.42 19.25
N ARG A 424 6.28 -10.53 19.35
CA ARG A 424 5.51 -11.77 19.21
C ARG A 424 4.46 -11.71 18.12
N VAL A 425 3.78 -10.59 17.99
CA VAL A 425 2.77 -10.41 16.95
C VAL A 425 3.27 -9.38 15.93
N THR A 426 3.25 -9.75 14.67
CA THR A 426 3.52 -8.86 13.54
C THR A 426 2.26 -8.65 12.74
N VAL A 427 1.91 -7.40 12.46
CA VAL A 427 0.86 -7.04 11.51
C VAL A 427 1.52 -6.37 10.30
N VAL A 428 1.28 -6.91 9.11
CA VAL A 428 1.93 -6.47 7.87
C VAL A 428 0.98 -6.58 6.68
N GLY A 429 1.04 -5.61 5.76
CA GLY A 429 0.23 -5.59 4.54
C GLY A 429 0.19 -4.23 3.87
N THR A 430 -1.02 -3.75 3.54
CA THR A 430 -1.21 -2.56 2.70
C THR A 430 -1.65 -1.30 3.45
N TYR A 431 -2.21 -1.45 4.66
CA TYR A 431 -2.88 -0.40 5.43
C TYR A 431 -1.92 0.66 5.98
N ASN A 432 -2.05 1.88 5.48
CA ASN A 432 -1.36 3.04 6.03
C ASN A 432 -2.04 3.54 7.31
N LEU A 433 -1.28 4.18 8.19
CA LEU A 433 -1.85 4.92 9.32
C LEU A 433 -2.27 6.33 8.87
N ASP A 434 -3.25 6.37 7.98
CA ASP A 434 -3.83 7.60 7.46
C ASP A 434 -5.36 7.46 7.27
N PRO A 435 -6.09 8.57 7.18
CA PRO A 435 -7.55 8.55 7.07
C PRO A 435 -8.07 7.91 5.79
N ILE A 436 -7.31 7.91 4.70
CA ILE A 436 -7.73 7.32 3.42
C ILE A 436 -7.75 5.79 3.54
N SER A 437 -6.71 5.20 4.10
CA SER A 437 -6.68 3.76 4.41
C SER A 437 -7.74 3.38 5.44
N MET A 438 -7.88 4.18 6.51
CA MET A 438 -8.82 3.92 7.59
C MET A 438 -10.29 3.99 7.11
N ALA A 439 -10.65 5.02 6.36
CA ALA A 439 -12.06 5.33 6.09
C ALA A 439 -12.54 4.96 4.69
N ILE A 440 -11.65 4.74 3.70
CA ILE A 440 -12.05 4.78 2.30
C ILE A 440 -11.49 3.61 1.48
N ASN A 441 -10.17 3.40 1.45
CA ASN A 441 -9.55 2.41 0.56
C ASN A 441 -9.86 0.96 0.96
N SER A 442 -9.80 0.04 -0.02
CA SER A 442 -9.61 -1.37 0.32
C SER A 442 -8.20 -1.60 0.84
N GLU A 443 -8.07 -2.47 1.82
CA GLU A 443 -6.79 -2.80 2.46
C GLU A 443 -6.78 -4.26 2.91
N ILE A 444 -5.63 -4.89 2.89
CA ILE A 444 -5.39 -6.26 3.36
C ILE A 444 -4.19 -6.32 4.31
N MET A 445 -4.36 -6.97 5.46
CA MET A 445 -3.31 -7.17 6.45
C MET A 445 -3.27 -8.62 6.93
N ALA A 446 -2.09 -9.09 7.31
CA ALA A 446 -1.91 -10.34 8.05
C ALA A 446 -1.34 -10.04 9.43
N ALA A 447 -2.00 -10.53 10.47
CA ALA A 447 -1.45 -10.61 11.82
C ALA A 447 -0.85 -12.00 12.04
N VAL A 448 0.41 -12.07 12.43
CA VAL A 448 1.19 -13.32 12.57
C VAL A 448 1.71 -13.44 13.98
N TRP A 449 1.45 -14.58 14.62
CA TRP A 449 1.99 -14.92 15.95
C TRP A 449 3.28 -15.73 15.81
N SER A 450 4.43 -15.08 15.87
CA SER A 450 5.74 -15.73 15.83
C SER A 450 6.86 -14.77 16.23
N GLU A 451 7.66 -15.11 17.21
CA GLU A 451 8.86 -14.33 17.60
C GLU A 451 9.93 -14.33 16.49
N GLU A 452 10.10 -15.45 15.79
CA GLU A 452 11.04 -15.56 14.68
C GLU A 452 10.64 -14.68 13.50
N PHE A 453 9.36 -14.73 13.13
CA PHE A 453 8.79 -13.87 12.08
C PHE A 453 8.90 -12.38 12.47
N ALA A 454 8.57 -12.03 13.71
CA ALA A 454 8.67 -10.65 14.20
C ALA A 454 10.11 -10.15 14.17
N ARG A 455 11.09 -10.98 14.55
CA ARG A 455 12.52 -10.65 14.50
C ARG A 455 12.97 -10.34 13.06
N THR A 456 12.58 -11.19 12.11
CA THR A 456 12.91 -11.01 10.68
C THR A 456 12.26 -9.75 10.13
N ALA A 457 10.97 -9.53 10.40
CA ALA A 457 10.24 -8.34 9.95
C ALA A 457 10.82 -7.04 10.57
N ALA A 458 11.25 -7.09 11.83
CA ALA A 458 11.87 -5.96 12.53
C ALA A 458 13.31 -5.67 12.08
N SER A 459 13.95 -6.55 11.33
CA SER A 459 15.39 -6.45 11.02
C SER A 459 15.75 -5.13 10.33
N GLN A 460 14.98 -4.73 9.30
CA GLN A 460 15.23 -3.49 8.56
C GLN A 460 14.96 -2.23 9.39
N PRO A 461 13.79 -2.04 10.03
CA PRO A 461 13.57 -0.85 10.85
C PRO A 461 14.54 -0.75 12.04
N ARG A 462 14.86 -1.85 12.69
CA ARG A 462 15.84 -1.85 13.80
C ARG A 462 17.25 -1.50 13.32
N TRP A 463 17.67 -2.04 12.18
CA TRP A 463 18.95 -1.69 11.59
C TRP A 463 19.02 -0.18 11.29
N LEU A 464 17.99 0.39 10.66
CA LEU A 464 17.92 1.82 10.35
C LEU A 464 18.05 2.69 11.61
N MET A 465 17.33 2.35 12.68
CA MET A 465 17.36 3.10 13.94
C MET A 465 18.66 2.95 14.71
N ASN A 466 19.42 1.86 14.52
CA ASN A 466 20.64 1.56 15.29
C ASN A 466 21.92 2.11 14.66
N ILE A 467 21.97 2.34 13.33
CA ILE A 467 23.18 2.86 12.69
C ILE A 467 23.34 4.38 12.84
N GLY A 468 22.31 5.06 13.33
CA GLY A 468 22.37 6.51 13.59
C GLY A 468 22.26 7.39 12.35
N ALA A 469 22.51 8.69 12.52
CA ALA A 469 22.52 9.67 11.43
C ALA A 469 23.64 9.35 10.41
N PRO A 470 23.44 9.61 9.08
CA PRO A 470 22.30 10.34 8.50
C PRO A 470 21.07 9.48 8.15
N THR A 471 21.07 8.19 8.45
CA THR A 471 20.05 7.24 7.98
C THR A 471 18.68 7.47 8.60
N VAL A 472 18.64 7.84 9.89
CA VAL A 472 17.43 8.25 10.60
C VAL A 472 17.71 9.37 11.58
N TYR A 473 16.68 10.17 11.86
CA TYR A 473 16.68 11.22 12.88
C TYR A 473 15.57 10.97 13.88
N GLU A 474 15.84 11.19 15.17
CA GLU A 474 14.82 11.15 16.21
C GLU A 474 14.27 12.58 16.44
N TYR A 475 12.97 12.79 16.23
CA TYR A 475 12.30 14.04 16.52
C TYR A 475 12.12 14.24 18.02
N ARG A 476 12.34 15.46 18.50
CA ARG A 476 12.30 15.79 19.92
C ARG A 476 11.62 17.14 20.17
N ILE A 477 10.86 17.23 21.25
CA ILE A 477 10.34 18.48 21.81
C ILE A 477 11.15 18.90 23.05
N ARG A 478 11.09 20.17 23.41
CA ARG A 478 11.69 20.67 24.64
C ARG A 478 10.85 20.29 25.85
N ARG A 479 11.53 19.89 26.93
CA ARG A 479 10.92 19.53 28.20
C ARG A 479 11.62 20.26 29.33
N ASP A 480 10.91 20.50 30.44
CA ASP A 480 11.50 21.01 31.68
C ASP A 480 12.27 19.90 32.44
N ALA A 481 12.81 20.27 33.61
CA ALA A 481 13.59 19.33 34.44
C ALA A 481 12.74 18.16 34.99
N GLN A 482 11.42 18.29 35.03
CA GLN A 482 10.46 17.28 35.43
C GLN A 482 9.96 16.44 34.23
N GLY A 483 10.46 16.70 33.02
CA GLY A 483 10.06 16.01 31.79
C GLY A 483 8.73 16.49 31.18
N LYS A 484 8.14 17.56 31.68
CA LYS A 484 6.90 18.12 31.13
C LYS A 484 7.18 18.92 29.84
N PRO A 485 6.37 18.76 28.79
CA PRO A 485 6.54 19.50 27.54
C PRO A 485 6.48 21.03 27.75
N LEU A 486 7.48 21.75 27.25
CA LEU A 486 7.46 23.20 27.18
C LEU A 486 6.64 23.66 25.97
N ARG A 487 5.80 24.68 26.14
CA ARG A 487 4.93 25.22 25.11
C ARG A 487 5.26 26.68 24.80
N GLY A 488 5.07 27.08 23.55
CA GLY A 488 5.17 28.46 23.11
C GLY A 488 3.94 29.31 23.49
N ALA A 489 3.98 30.58 23.11
CA ALA A 489 2.85 31.50 23.34
C ALA A 489 1.56 31.08 22.58
N ASP A 490 1.72 30.32 21.49
CA ASP A 490 0.65 29.72 20.68
C ASP A 490 0.08 28.42 21.28
N GLY A 491 0.57 27.98 22.44
CA GLY A 491 0.18 26.75 23.10
C GLY A 491 0.81 25.48 22.49
N LYS A 492 1.52 25.57 21.37
CA LYS A 492 2.16 24.40 20.71
C LYS A 492 3.44 23.98 21.42
N PRO A 493 3.80 22.68 21.40
CA PRO A 493 5.05 22.20 21.97
C PRO A 493 6.28 22.83 21.30
N LEU A 494 7.28 23.25 22.09
CA LEU A 494 8.53 23.79 21.58
C LEU A 494 9.39 22.66 21.02
N ILE A 495 9.81 22.80 19.76
CA ILE A 495 10.63 21.79 19.07
C ILE A 495 12.09 21.93 19.52
N ALA A 496 12.71 20.81 19.91
CA ALA A 496 14.13 20.69 20.17
C ALA A 496 14.90 20.24 18.92
N PHE A 497 14.38 19.24 18.21
CA PHE A 497 14.91 18.76 16.93
C PHE A 497 13.76 18.26 16.05
N GLY A 498 13.70 18.70 14.80
CA GLY A 498 12.63 18.39 13.87
C GLY A 498 13.06 18.57 12.41
N PRO A 499 12.10 18.62 11.48
CA PRO A 499 12.38 18.57 10.04
C PRO A 499 13.26 19.69 9.51
N ARG A 500 13.18 20.90 10.06
CA ARG A 500 13.97 22.04 9.59
C ARG A 500 15.48 21.89 9.79
N GLN A 501 15.90 20.99 10.69
CA GLN A 501 17.32 20.77 10.97
C GLN A 501 17.98 19.76 10.02
N HIS A 502 17.20 19.00 9.24
CA HIS A 502 17.76 17.95 8.39
C HIS A 502 17.16 17.86 6.97
N SER A 503 16.04 18.55 6.70
CA SER A 503 15.45 18.58 5.35
C SER A 503 16.18 19.54 4.43
N SER A 504 16.26 19.23 3.13
CA SER A 504 16.72 20.20 2.15
C SER A 504 15.70 21.34 1.98
N PRO A 505 16.15 22.55 1.55
CA PRO A 505 15.22 23.64 1.29
C PRO A 505 14.10 23.27 0.30
N GLU A 506 14.42 22.47 -0.74
CA GLU A 506 13.47 22.05 -1.76
C GLU A 506 12.40 21.09 -1.21
N SER A 507 12.82 20.05 -0.46
CA SER A 507 11.91 19.09 0.12
C SER A 507 11.01 19.73 1.18
N TRP A 508 11.56 20.64 1.99
CA TRP A 508 10.79 21.41 2.96
C TRP A 508 9.78 22.34 2.28
N LYS A 509 10.17 23.06 1.23
CA LYS A 509 9.29 23.99 0.52
C LYS A 509 8.02 23.35 0.00
N GLN A 510 8.11 22.14 -0.53
CA GLN A 510 6.92 21.41 -1.01
C GLN A 510 5.94 21.12 0.13
N VAL A 511 6.44 20.64 1.25
CA VAL A 511 5.62 20.35 2.44
C VAL A 511 5.05 21.63 3.04
N GLU A 512 5.85 22.70 3.11
CA GLU A 512 5.46 23.98 3.70
C GLU A 512 4.28 24.63 2.97
N VAL A 513 4.20 24.48 1.64
CA VAL A 513 3.06 24.99 0.85
C VAL A 513 1.75 24.34 1.32
N TYR A 514 1.69 23.00 1.38
CA TYR A 514 0.51 22.28 1.87
C TYR A 514 0.24 22.56 3.35
N TRP A 515 1.28 22.66 4.16
CA TRP A 515 1.14 22.95 5.60
C TRP A 515 0.52 24.34 5.84
N LYS A 516 0.97 25.39 5.12
CA LYS A 516 0.36 26.72 5.20
C LYS A 516 -1.09 26.72 4.71
N LEU A 517 -1.42 25.94 3.68
CA LEU A 517 -2.79 25.80 3.22
C LEU A 517 -3.68 25.13 4.27
N LEU A 518 -3.20 24.11 4.96
CA LEU A 518 -3.91 23.47 6.06
C LEU A 518 -4.16 24.43 7.22
N GLN A 519 -3.15 25.21 7.63
CA GLN A 519 -3.28 26.21 8.69
C GLN A 519 -4.26 27.34 8.33
N ALA A 520 -4.31 27.75 7.06
CA ALA A 520 -5.28 28.72 6.59
C ALA A 520 -6.70 28.16 6.57
N ALA A 521 -6.85 26.88 6.16
CA ALA A 521 -8.14 26.19 6.12
C ALA A 521 -8.73 25.98 7.53
N ASP A 522 -7.88 25.71 8.51
CA ASP A 522 -8.27 25.53 9.93
C ASP A 522 -8.87 26.80 10.56
N GLN A 523 -8.60 27.96 9.95
CA GLN A 523 -9.19 29.25 10.37
C GLN A 523 -10.58 29.50 9.78
N LEU A 524 -11.06 28.67 8.84
CA LEU A 524 -12.37 28.85 8.22
C LEU A 524 -13.48 28.26 9.12
N PRO A 525 -14.55 29.03 9.42
CA PRO A 525 -15.66 28.53 10.24
C PRO A 525 -16.32 27.30 9.58
N GLY A 526 -16.39 26.19 10.31
CA GLY A 526 -17.02 24.95 9.84
C GLY A 526 -16.12 24.06 8.97
N PHE A 527 -14.88 24.44 8.72
CA PHE A 527 -13.87 23.57 8.17
C PHE A 527 -13.16 22.86 9.33
N SER A 528 -13.63 21.65 9.65
CA SER A 528 -12.78 20.72 10.39
C SER A 528 -11.93 20.00 9.34
N PRO A 529 -10.59 20.00 9.43
CA PRO A 529 -9.80 19.07 8.65
C PRO A 529 -10.37 17.67 8.87
N ILE A 530 -10.34 16.81 7.86
CA ILE A 530 -11.02 15.49 7.78
C ILE A 530 -10.50 14.49 8.85
N PHE A 531 -10.27 14.95 10.09
CA PHE A 531 -9.66 14.16 11.16
C PHE A 531 -10.36 14.37 12.51
#